data_d084f710e794806ea8fdda2b775f9b7b
#
_entry.id   d084f710e794806ea8fdda2b775f9b7b
#
_cell.length_a   1.000
_cell.length_b   1.000
_cell.length_c   1.000
_cell.angle_alpha   90.00
_cell.angle_beta   90.00
_cell.angle_gamma   90.00
#
_symmetry.space_group_name_H-M   'P 1'
#
loop_
_entity.id
_entity.type
_entity.pdbx_description
1 polymer ?
#
loop_
_entity_poly.entity_id
_entity_poly.type
_entity_poly.pdbx_seq_one_letter_code
_entity_poly.pdbx_strand_id
1 'polypeptide(L)'
;YGAPKTIATTTFQDGGLPILSGKCYMHRQASFYGTMWPKGTNVAEDGDAWAFYLPSMNDTKPVLGGGEFVLTFRDAPEVKAFAAYLASGDWANNKAKATPTGGWLSANKKLDPANLVSPLDKQSVAILTDSAAVFRFDGSDMMPSSVGAGSFWTEMTNWVTGQDDATTLANIEKSWPTS
;
A
#
# COMPACT_ATOMS: atom_id res chain seq x y z
N TYR A 1 -17.23 -15.39 0.41
CA TYR A 1 -15.79 -15.52 0.16
C TYR A 1 -15.59 -16.43 -1.03
N GLY A 2 -14.55 -16.14 -1.86
CA GLY A 2 -14.23 -16.95 -3.02
C GLY A 2 -13.73 -18.34 -2.66
N ALA A 3 -13.82 -19.29 -3.63
CA ALA A 3 -13.19 -20.58 -3.47
C ALA A 3 -11.66 -20.43 -3.36
N PRO A 4 -10.95 -21.34 -2.66
CA PRO A 4 -9.50 -21.26 -2.47
C PRO A 4 -8.72 -21.01 -3.76
N LYS A 5 -9.08 -21.72 -4.83
CA LYS A 5 -8.47 -21.52 -6.16
C LYS A 5 -8.66 -20.09 -6.69
N THR A 6 -9.85 -19.50 -6.51
CA THR A 6 -10.13 -18.13 -6.93
C THR A 6 -9.29 -17.14 -6.13
N ILE A 7 -9.20 -17.33 -4.81
CA ILE A 7 -8.38 -16.49 -3.93
C ILE A 7 -6.91 -16.54 -4.38
N ALA A 8 -6.37 -17.73 -4.65
CA ALA A 8 -4.98 -17.92 -5.05
C ALA A 8 -4.63 -17.35 -6.44
N THR A 9 -5.63 -17.16 -7.32
CA THR A 9 -5.42 -16.70 -8.70
C THR A 9 -5.89 -15.28 -8.98
N THR A 10 -6.67 -14.66 -8.08
CA THR A 10 -7.12 -13.26 -8.24
C THR A 10 -5.95 -12.32 -7.98
N THR A 11 -5.69 -11.43 -8.94
CA THR A 11 -4.66 -10.41 -8.77
C THR A 11 -5.08 -9.37 -7.73
N PHE A 12 -4.13 -8.66 -7.15
CA PHE A 12 -4.45 -7.61 -6.19
C PHE A 12 -5.21 -6.45 -6.85
N GLN A 13 -5.02 -6.22 -8.15
CA GLN A 13 -5.75 -5.22 -8.92
C GLN A 13 -7.23 -5.58 -9.07
N ASP A 14 -7.49 -6.86 -9.32
CA ASP A 14 -8.85 -7.34 -9.60
C ASP A 14 -9.66 -7.60 -8.32
N GLY A 15 -8.97 -7.75 -7.17
CA GLY A 15 -9.59 -8.16 -5.92
C GLY A 15 -10.70 -7.24 -5.39
N GLY A 16 -10.63 -5.94 -5.67
CA GLY A 16 -11.64 -4.95 -5.25
C GLY A 16 -12.74 -4.69 -6.29
N LEU A 17 -12.54 -5.06 -7.57
CA LEU A 17 -13.49 -4.74 -8.64
C LEU A 17 -14.91 -5.27 -8.42
N PRO A 18 -15.15 -6.41 -7.73
CA PRO A 18 -16.49 -6.88 -7.42
C PRO A 18 -17.37 -5.89 -6.63
N ILE A 19 -16.79 -4.89 -5.96
CA ILE A 19 -17.53 -3.81 -5.31
C ILE A 19 -18.41 -3.07 -6.31
N LEU A 20 -17.88 -2.73 -7.49
CA LEU A 20 -18.61 -1.98 -8.52
C LEU A 20 -19.80 -2.73 -9.11
N SER A 21 -19.89 -4.04 -8.90
CA SER A 21 -21.01 -4.88 -9.35
C SER A 21 -21.90 -5.37 -8.21
N GLY A 22 -21.71 -4.88 -6.99
CA GLY A 22 -22.47 -5.30 -5.82
C GLY A 22 -22.21 -6.73 -5.33
N LYS A 23 -21.14 -7.36 -5.85
CA LYS A 23 -20.77 -8.73 -5.46
C LYS A 23 -19.83 -8.77 -4.25
N CYS A 24 -19.34 -7.62 -3.81
CA CYS A 24 -18.52 -7.45 -2.63
C CYS A 24 -18.85 -6.10 -2.01
N TYR A 25 -18.88 -6.01 -0.69
CA TYR A 25 -19.18 -4.75 0.02
C TYR A 25 -17.93 -4.05 0.52
N MET A 26 -16.85 -4.77 0.78
CA MET A 26 -15.62 -4.22 1.35
C MET A 26 -14.39 -4.91 0.78
N HIS A 27 -13.34 -4.13 0.55
CA HIS A 27 -12.02 -4.60 0.15
C HIS A 27 -10.98 -3.87 0.99
N ARG A 28 -10.04 -4.61 1.57
CA ARG A 28 -8.93 -4.03 2.32
C ARG A 28 -7.72 -3.87 1.42
N GLN A 29 -7.26 -2.64 1.24
CA GLN A 29 -6.06 -2.35 0.44
C GLN A 29 -5.45 -1.01 0.88
N ALA A 30 -4.23 -0.72 0.44
CA ALA A 30 -3.57 0.55 0.66
C ALA A 30 -4.10 1.66 -0.27
N SER A 31 -3.78 2.91 0.04
CA SER A 31 -4.30 4.10 -0.65
C SER A 31 -4.04 4.13 -2.15
N PHE A 32 -2.94 3.51 -2.62
CA PHE A 32 -2.64 3.42 -4.05
C PHE A 32 -3.75 2.75 -4.87
N TYR A 33 -4.59 1.94 -4.21
CA TYR A 33 -5.71 1.27 -4.89
C TYR A 33 -6.70 2.24 -5.53
N GLY A 34 -6.71 3.49 -5.10
CA GLY A 34 -7.46 4.56 -5.75
C GLY A 34 -7.21 4.69 -7.26
N THR A 35 -6.04 4.25 -7.74
CA THR A 35 -5.67 4.27 -9.17
C THR A 35 -6.03 2.98 -9.93
N MET A 36 -6.50 1.95 -9.23
CA MET A 36 -6.82 0.64 -9.82
C MET A 36 -8.27 0.57 -10.33
N TRP A 37 -9.09 1.55 -9.98
CA TRP A 37 -10.47 1.60 -10.44
C TRP A 37 -10.54 1.86 -11.95
N PRO A 38 -11.48 1.24 -12.66
CA PRO A 38 -11.73 1.53 -14.08
C PRO A 38 -11.97 3.01 -14.34
N LYS A 39 -11.59 3.48 -15.51
CA LYS A 39 -11.85 4.85 -15.93
C LYS A 39 -13.34 5.17 -15.84
N GLY A 40 -13.68 6.27 -15.19
CA GLY A 40 -15.05 6.73 -15.00
C GLY A 40 -15.67 6.31 -13.67
N THR A 41 -14.99 5.50 -12.86
CA THR A 41 -15.43 5.23 -11.48
C THR A 41 -15.42 6.51 -10.65
N ASN A 42 -16.55 6.85 -10.03
CA ASN A 42 -16.64 7.96 -9.09
C ASN A 42 -16.14 7.52 -7.71
N VAL A 43 -14.89 7.86 -7.40
CA VAL A 43 -14.26 7.55 -6.09
C VAL A 43 -14.50 8.72 -5.15
N ALA A 44 -15.63 8.69 -4.44
CA ALA A 44 -16.06 9.71 -3.51
C ALA A 44 -16.94 9.09 -2.42
N GLU A 45 -17.20 9.83 -1.33
CA GLU A 45 -17.97 9.35 -0.17
C GLU A 45 -19.37 8.86 -0.54
N ASP A 46 -20.00 9.53 -1.48
CA ASP A 46 -21.32 9.19 -2.05
C ASP A 46 -21.23 8.65 -3.50
N GLY A 47 -20.04 8.19 -3.89
CA GLY A 47 -19.75 7.65 -5.22
C GLY A 47 -19.87 6.13 -5.33
N ASP A 48 -19.24 5.58 -6.38
CA ASP A 48 -19.23 4.13 -6.66
C ASP A 48 -18.36 3.35 -5.67
N ALA A 49 -17.31 3.98 -5.14
CA ALA A 49 -16.39 3.42 -4.16
C ALA A 49 -15.81 4.51 -3.26
N TRP A 50 -15.63 4.20 -1.99
CA TRP A 50 -14.98 5.07 -1.03
C TRP A 50 -14.13 4.28 -0.05
N ALA A 51 -13.13 4.92 0.56
CA ALA A 51 -12.32 4.32 1.60
C ALA A 51 -12.66 4.89 2.97
N PHE A 52 -12.48 4.09 3.99
CA PHE A 52 -12.57 4.51 5.38
C PHE A 52 -11.44 3.90 6.20
N TYR A 53 -11.05 4.56 7.26
CA TYR A 53 -10.10 4.00 8.22
C TYR A 53 -10.73 2.81 8.93
N LEU A 54 -10.04 1.65 8.93
CA LEU A 54 -10.53 0.47 9.63
C LEU A 54 -10.61 0.76 11.13
N PRO A 55 -11.79 0.65 11.75
CA PRO A 55 -11.95 0.96 13.17
C PRO A 55 -10.99 0.16 14.06
N SER A 56 -10.36 0.85 14.99
CA SER A 56 -9.51 0.21 15.99
C SER A 56 -10.34 -0.61 16.98
N MET A 57 -9.80 -1.73 17.44
CA MET A 57 -10.41 -2.54 18.50
C MET A 57 -10.04 -2.07 19.91
N ASN A 58 -9.19 -1.07 20.01
CA ASN A 58 -8.74 -0.45 21.28
C ASN A 58 -8.53 1.05 21.05
N ASP A 59 -8.13 1.78 22.08
CA ASP A 59 -7.93 3.23 22.05
C ASP A 59 -6.73 3.70 21.20
N THR A 60 -6.03 2.77 20.53
CA THR A 60 -4.93 3.11 19.64
C THR A 60 -5.44 3.35 18.22
N LYS A 61 -4.73 4.16 17.44
CA LYS A 61 -5.02 4.43 16.03
C LYS A 61 -3.86 3.95 15.15
N PRO A 62 -3.70 2.62 14.95
CA PRO A 62 -2.60 2.09 14.16
C PRO A 62 -2.80 2.42 12.68
N VAL A 63 -1.73 2.88 12.03
CA VAL A 63 -1.67 3.11 10.59
C VAL A 63 -0.55 2.26 10.02
N LEU A 64 -0.93 1.26 9.23
CA LEU A 64 0.03 0.44 8.49
C LEU A 64 0.42 1.17 7.21
N GLY A 65 1.71 1.30 6.95
CA GLY A 65 2.23 1.93 5.75
C GLY A 65 3.45 1.21 5.21
N GLY A 66 3.62 1.29 3.93
CA GLY A 66 4.82 0.95 3.18
C GLY A 66 5.20 2.14 2.31
N GLY A 67 6.18 1.98 1.44
CA GLY A 67 6.57 3.08 0.57
C GLY A 67 7.68 2.72 -0.41
N GLU A 68 7.97 3.68 -1.28
CA GLU A 68 9.07 3.62 -2.22
C GLU A 68 10.30 4.34 -1.63
N PHE A 69 11.47 3.79 -1.85
CA PHE A 69 12.74 4.34 -1.39
C PHE A 69 13.64 4.71 -2.57
N VAL A 70 14.28 5.86 -2.46
CA VAL A 70 15.30 6.28 -3.42
C VAL A 70 16.65 5.80 -2.93
N LEU A 71 17.28 4.91 -3.68
CA LEU A 71 18.62 4.41 -3.41
C LEU A 71 19.63 5.03 -4.37
N THR A 72 20.79 5.41 -3.87
CA THR A 72 21.90 5.95 -4.69
C THR A 72 23.03 4.93 -4.76
N PHE A 73 23.49 4.64 -5.97
CA PHE A 73 24.53 3.64 -6.25
C PHE A 73 25.87 4.25 -6.61
N ARG A 74 25.96 5.58 -6.62
CA ARG A 74 27.20 6.32 -6.94
C ARG A 74 27.28 7.57 -6.08
N ASP A 75 28.45 7.81 -5.49
CA ASP A 75 28.75 9.06 -4.81
C ASP A 75 29.24 10.11 -5.83
N ALA A 76 28.28 10.91 -6.34
CA ALA A 76 28.57 11.99 -7.29
C ALA A 76 27.68 13.20 -7.00
N PRO A 77 28.17 14.43 -7.26
CA PRO A 77 27.43 15.66 -6.95
C PRO A 77 26.03 15.71 -7.59
N GLU A 78 25.89 15.30 -8.83
CA GLU A 78 24.62 15.26 -9.54
C GLU A 78 23.62 14.25 -8.93
N VAL A 79 24.11 13.10 -8.46
CA VAL A 79 23.29 12.09 -7.77
C VAL A 79 22.79 12.62 -6.43
N LYS A 80 23.67 13.28 -5.67
CA LYS A 80 23.30 13.93 -4.40
C LYS A 80 22.29 15.04 -4.60
N ALA A 81 22.49 15.89 -5.63
CA ALA A 81 21.57 16.97 -5.96
C ALA A 81 20.19 16.44 -6.34
N PHE A 82 20.13 15.39 -7.14
CA PHE A 82 18.87 14.75 -7.53
C PHE A 82 18.15 14.09 -6.34
N ALA A 83 18.87 13.33 -5.52
CA ALA A 83 18.30 12.74 -4.31
C ALA A 83 17.76 13.79 -3.33
N ALA A 84 18.50 14.90 -3.15
CA ALA A 84 18.06 16.03 -2.34
C ALA A 84 16.77 16.68 -2.90
N TYR A 85 16.67 16.83 -4.22
CA TYR A 85 15.46 17.33 -4.86
C TYR A 85 14.26 16.39 -4.64
N LEU A 86 14.44 15.07 -4.82
CA LEU A 86 13.38 14.08 -4.58
C LEU A 86 12.91 14.07 -3.13
N ALA A 87 13.78 14.43 -2.17
CA ALA A 87 13.42 14.55 -0.76
C ALA A 87 12.83 15.92 -0.39
N SER A 88 12.74 16.87 -1.34
CA SER A 88 12.34 18.25 -1.06
C SER A 88 10.82 18.44 -0.98
N GLY A 89 10.41 19.54 -0.31
CA GLY A 89 9.02 19.99 -0.32
C GLY A 89 8.56 20.43 -1.71
N ASP A 90 9.47 20.97 -2.54
CA ASP A 90 9.16 21.36 -3.92
C ASP A 90 8.78 20.15 -4.77
N TRP A 91 9.57 19.05 -4.68
CA TRP A 91 9.21 17.80 -5.34
C TRP A 91 7.86 17.28 -4.85
N ALA A 92 7.63 17.25 -3.54
CA ALA A 92 6.40 16.75 -2.96
C ALA A 92 5.17 17.48 -3.53
N ASN A 93 5.22 18.80 -3.58
CA ASN A 93 4.11 19.62 -4.06
C ASN A 93 3.96 19.58 -5.59
N ASN A 94 5.06 19.58 -6.34
CA ASN A 94 5.02 19.49 -7.80
C ASN A 94 4.50 18.12 -8.25
N LYS A 95 4.93 17.03 -7.60
CA LYS A 95 4.45 15.67 -7.89
C LYS A 95 2.96 15.54 -7.58
N ALA A 96 2.48 16.07 -6.44
CA ALA A 96 1.07 16.06 -6.09
C ALA A 96 0.19 16.72 -7.16
N LYS A 97 0.58 17.91 -7.63
CA LYS A 97 -0.11 18.62 -8.70
C LYS A 97 -0.08 17.88 -10.04
N ALA A 98 1.02 17.19 -10.33
CA ALA A 98 1.21 16.46 -11.59
C ALA A 98 0.60 15.03 -11.57
N THR A 99 -0.05 14.62 -10.47
CA THR A 99 -0.65 13.28 -10.34
C THR A 99 -2.17 13.37 -10.22
N PRO A 100 -2.89 13.67 -11.30
CA PRO A 100 -4.34 13.94 -11.26
C PRO A 100 -5.17 12.69 -10.93
N THR A 101 -4.63 11.50 -11.15
CA THR A 101 -5.28 10.23 -10.81
C THR A 101 -5.17 9.87 -9.33
N GLY A 102 -4.32 10.57 -8.58
CA GLY A 102 -4.04 10.25 -7.19
C GLY A 102 -3.20 8.99 -6.99
N GLY A 103 -3.28 8.42 -5.80
CA GLY A 103 -2.59 7.17 -5.42
C GLY A 103 -1.13 7.36 -5.03
N TRP A 104 -0.67 8.61 -4.88
CA TRP A 104 0.69 8.90 -4.42
C TRP A 104 0.66 9.93 -3.29
N LEU A 105 1.39 9.62 -2.23
CA LEU A 105 1.57 10.50 -1.08
C LEU A 105 3.06 10.71 -0.82
N SER A 106 3.42 11.93 -0.42
CA SER A 106 4.79 12.23 -0.02
C SER A 106 5.02 11.92 1.46
N ALA A 107 6.19 11.35 1.76
CA ALA A 107 6.69 11.28 3.15
C ALA A 107 7.18 12.64 3.68
N ASN A 108 7.28 13.66 2.83
CA ASN A 108 7.74 14.99 3.24
C ASN A 108 6.59 15.79 3.87
N LYS A 109 6.77 16.20 5.12
CA LYS A 109 5.78 17.00 5.89
C LYS A 109 5.50 18.39 5.31
N LYS A 110 6.27 18.85 4.30
CA LYS A 110 6.02 20.09 3.57
C LYS A 110 5.06 19.92 2.40
N LEU A 111 4.51 18.71 2.19
CA LEU A 111 3.40 18.53 1.26
C LEU A 111 2.21 19.37 1.73
N ASP A 112 1.74 20.27 0.88
CA ASP A 112 0.46 20.95 1.10
C ASP A 112 -0.68 20.06 0.58
N PRO A 113 -1.60 19.61 1.44
CA PRO A 113 -2.72 18.76 1.02
C PRO A 113 -3.64 19.43 -0.03
N ALA A 114 -3.62 20.76 -0.13
CA ALA A 114 -4.38 21.47 -1.16
C ALA A 114 -3.89 21.15 -2.59
N ASN A 115 -2.65 20.71 -2.74
CA ASN A 115 -2.07 20.30 -4.01
C ASN A 115 -2.46 18.88 -4.45
N LEU A 116 -3.02 18.08 -3.54
CA LEU A 116 -3.56 16.77 -3.88
C LEU A 116 -4.88 16.92 -4.64
N VAL A 117 -4.99 16.24 -5.77
CA VAL A 117 -6.19 16.29 -6.62
C VAL A 117 -7.24 15.29 -6.13
N SER A 118 -6.82 14.08 -5.79
CA SER A 118 -7.72 13.00 -5.36
C SER A 118 -8.30 13.25 -3.95
N PRO A 119 -9.62 13.17 -3.78
CA PRO A 119 -10.24 13.20 -2.45
C PRO A 119 -9.73 12.09 -1.52
N LEU A 120 -9.46 10.90 -2.07
CA LEU A 120 -8.92 9.75 -1.33
C LEU A 120 -7.51 10.04 -0.80
N ASP A 121 -6.66 10.73 -1.59
CA ASP A 121 -5.32 11.10 -1.14
C ASP A 121 -5.37 12.13 -0.02
N LYS A 122 -6.30 13.10 -0.10
CA LYS A 122 -6.54 14.06 0.98
C LYS A 122 -6.94 13.37 2.28
N GLN A 123 -7.85 12.42 2.21
CA GLN A 123 -8.25 11.59 3.34
C GLN A 123 -7.05 10.79 3.91
N SER A 124 -6.27 10.18 3.04
CA SER A 124 -5.11 9.37 3.43
C SER A 124 -4.03 10.20 4.12
N VAL A 125 -3.75 11.41 3.64
CA VAL A 125 -2.84 12.36 4.32
C VAL A 125 -3.39 12.74 5.68
N ALA A 126 -4.68 13.02 5.81
CA ALA A 126 -5.28 13.35 7.10
C ALA A 126 -5.14 12.20 8.11
N ILE A 127 -5.28 10.94 7.66
CA ILE A 127 -5.06 9.76 8.50
C ILE A 127 -3.58 9.64 8.91
N LEU A 128 -2.65 9.81 7.97
CA LEU A 128 -1.21 9.68 8.21
C LEU A 128 -0.64 10.78 9.12
N THR A 129 -1.22 11.97 9.07
CA THR A 129 -0.76 13.15 9.83
C THR A 129 -1.55 13.38 11.12
N ASP A 130 -2.53 12.54 11.42
CA ASP A 130 -3.26 12.60 12.70
C ASP A 130 -2.29 12.39 13.86
N SER A 131 -2.33 13.29 14.84
CA SER A 131 -1.45 13.24 16.01
C SER A 131 -1.66 12.01 16.89
N ALA A 132 -2.83 11.37 16.83
CA ALA A 132 -3.15 10.13 17.52
C ALA A 132 -2.71 8.87 16.72
N ALA A 133 -2.28 9.04 15.47
CA ALA A 133 -1.88 7.92 14.64
C ALA A 133 -0.57 7.29 15.12
N VAL A 134 -0.56 5.97 15.22
CA VAL A 134 0.63 5.19 15.54
C VAL A 134 1.07 4.47 14.27
N PHE A 135 1.98 5.09 13.53
CA PHE A 135 2.49 4.52 12.29
C PHE A 135 3.29 3.25 12.55
N ARG A 136 3.04 2.22 11.74
CA ARG A 136 3.81 0.99 11.67
C ARG A 136 4.18 0.69 10.24
N PHE A 137 5.47 0.47 9.98
CA PHE A 137 5.94 0.05 8.69
C PHE A 137 5.54 -1.41 8.44
N ASP A 138 5.22 -1.76 7.19
CA ASP A 138 4.83 -3.13 6.83
C ASP A 138 6.00 -4.09 7.11
N GLY A 139 5.76 -5.07 7.97
CA GLY A 139 6.79 -6.04 8.36
C GLY A 139 7.24 -6.92 7.19
N SER A 140 6.36 -7.20 6.23
CA SER A 140 6.72 -7.99 5.04
C SER A 140 7.72 -7.27 4.14
N ASP A 141 7.65 -5.94 4.06
CA ASP A 141 8.60 -5.12 3.31
C ASP A 141 9.99 -5.06 3.97
N MET A 142 10.08 -5.43 5.25
CA MET A 142 11.34 -5.49 5.99
C MET A 142 12.00 -6.88 5.97
N MET A 143 11.32 -7.88 5.43
CA MET A 143 11.88 -9.22 5.28
C MET A 143 12.90 -9.25 4.14
N PRO A 144 13.90 -10.15 4.20
CA PRO A 144 14.73 -10.44 3.03
C PRO A 144 13.86 -10.79 1.83
N SER A 145 14.24 -10.37 0.62
CA SER A 145 13.43 -10.59 -0.59
C SER A 145 13.14 -12.06 -0.87
N SER A 146 14.06 -12.96 -0.51
CA SER A 146 13.86 -14.42 -0.58
C SER A 146 12.69 -14.91 0.28
N VAL A 147 12.38 -14.20 1.35
CA VAL A 147 11.26 -14.49 2.26
C VAL A 147 10.04 -13.66 1.88
N GLY A 148 10.06 -12.35 2.05
CA GLY A 148 8.89 -11.48 1.92
C GLY A 148 8.22 -11.54 0.55
N ALA A 149 8.99 -11.33 -0.53
CA ALA A 149 8.50 -11.43 -1.90
C ALA A 149 8.61 -12.85 -2.49
N GLY A 150 9.28 -13.77 -1.82
CA GLY A 150 9.53 -15.14 -2.27
C GLY A 150 8.67 -16.17 -1.56
N SER A 151 9.28 -16.86 -0.58
CA SER A 151 8.65 -18.01 0.09
C SER A 151 7.36 -17.67 0.81
N PHE A 152 7.31 -16.55 1.53
CA PHE A 152 6.11 -16.15 2.27
C PHE A 152 4.90 -16.04 1.34
N TRP A 153 5.04 -15.36 0.21
CA TRP A 153 3.98 -15.24 -0.79
C TRP A 153 3.56 -16.60 -1.36
N THR A 154 4.53 -17.40 -1.76
CA THR A 154 4.28 -18.73 -2.35
C THR A 154 3.60 -19.66 -1.36
N GLU A 155 4.11 -19.74 -0.15
CA GLU A 155 3.61 -20.66 0.86
C GLU A 155 2.22 -20.26 1.38
N MET A 156 1.94 -18.96 1.52
CA MET A 156 0.60 -18.50 1.87
C MET A 156 -0.42 -18.82 0.77
N THR A 157 -0.01 -18.76 -0.50
CA THR A 157 -0.86 -19.17 -1.63
C THR A 157 -1.13 -20.68 -1.60
N ASN A 158 -0.10 -21.49 -1.30
CA ASN A 158 -0.23 -22.92 -1.13
C ASN A 158 -1.13 -23.27 0.05
N TRP A 159 -0.97 -22.57 1.18
CA TRP A 159 -1.79 -22.73 2.37
C TRP A 159 -3.28 -22.47 2.09
N VAL A 160 -3.62 -21.40 1.41
CA VAL A 160 -5.00 -21.09 0.99
C VAL A 160 -5.58 -22.20 0.12
N THR A 161 -4.76 -22.91 -0.64
CA THR A 161 -5.18 -24.01 -1.51
C THR A 161 -5.13 -25.39 -0.85
N GLY A 162 -4.77 -25.48 0.42
CA GLY A 162 -4.90 -26.70 1.23
C GLY A 162 -3.61 -27.29 1.79
N GLN A 163 -2.46 -26.59 1.65
CA GLN A 163 -1.24 -27.00 2.34
C GLN A 163 -1.42 -26.86 3.85
N ASP A 164 -0.91 -27.78 4.62
CA ASP A 164 -0.99 -27.75 6.08
C ASP A 164 -0.10 -26.66 6.70
N ASP A 165 -0.46 -26.23 7.92
CA ASP A 165 0.21 -25.14 8.64
C ASP A 165 1.68 -25.45 8.90
N ALA A 166 1.99 -26.68 9.32
CA ALA A 166 3.36 -27.07 9.72
C ALA A 166 4.31 -27.02 8.52
N THR A 167 3.89 -27.55 7.37
CA THR A 167 4.65 -27.49 6.11
C THR A 167 4.82 -26.06 5.66
N THR A 168 3.76 -25.25 5.69
CA THR A 168 3.81 -23.83 5.29
C THR A 168 4.82 -23.06 6.13
N LEU A 169 4.75 -23.16 7.44
CA LEU A 169 5.64 -22.45 8.35
C LEU A 169 7.10 -22.95 8.23
N ALA A 170 7.31 -24.26 8.10
CA ALA A 170 8.64 -24.82 7.94
C ALA A 170 9.32 -24.37 6.63
N ASN A 171 8.58 -24.29 5.55
CA ASN A 171 9.11 -23.82 4.26
C ASN A 171 9.48 -22.33 4.30
N ILE A 172 8.65 -21.50 4.95
CA ILE A 172 8.97 -20.07 5.15
C ILE A 172 10.22 -19.93 6.00
N GLU A 173 10.27 -20.62 7.15
CA GLU A 173 11.41 -20.56 8.06
C GLU A 173 12.72 -20.98 7.39
N LYS A 174 12.71 -22.07 6.62
CA LYS A 174 13.87 -22.56 5.88
C LYS A 174 14.44 -21.55 4.86
N SER A 175 13.64 -20.61 4.41
CA SER A 175 14.04 -19.63 3.39
C SER A 175 14.76 -18.40 3.95
N TRP A 176 14.77 -18.22 5.28
CA TRP A 176 15.53 -17.15 5.91
C TRP A 176 17.03 -17.33 5.65
N PRO A 177 17.73 -16.25 5.30
CA PRO A 177 19.18 -16.32 5.14
C PRO A 177 19.85 -16.80 6.43
N THR A 178 20.71 -17.79 6.33
CA THR A 178 21.63 -18.11 7.41
C THR A 178 22.72 -17.05 7.41
N SER A 179 22.83 -16.29 8.51
CA SER A 179 23.88 -15.27 8.73
C SER A 179 25.28 -15.88 8.71
#